data_072285fd86b7703631e8010c6f62e21c
#
_entry.id   072285fd86b7703631e8010c6f62e21c
#
_cell.length_a   1.000
_cell.length_b   1.000
_cell.length_c   1.000
_cell.angle_alpha   90.00
_cell.angle_beta   90.00
_cell.angle_gamma   90.00
#
_symmetry.space_group_name_H-M   'P 1'
#
loop_
_entity.id
_entity.type
_entity.pdbx_description
1 polymer ?
#
loop_
_entity_poly.entity_id
_entity_poly.type
_entity_poly.pdbx_seq_one_letter_code
_entity_poly.pdbx_strand_id
1 'polypeptide(L)'
;MLSPHKYANDLLRLGHFDTNNPIENKLNLLKGLPFYCWDTTKFGFDSCCFQHVIGLPKDKNGIEHPLYPYQKTIIDSLSNNKHLFVLKATGLGISELILRFMAWLCVKDDKLDGSDMCIVTGPRIDLAITLIDRLKKLFYSNEELGIKSFNTRETILKLNGVTITAYPSNHLDAMRGIANCSLIFQDEFDFFSVGEQQDVRDVSERYIGKSNPYIIAVTTPNAPLQLADKINREPDETCIYKRLRLDYTYGLNTIYSTEDIKQAQLSPSWKREYFLQFLGLTGNVFSPNHVDAAVTLGEKYKDLPINHFCVHTLGIDPGFGSSRTSLVLTEHMEEHDKIRILYSEEIEGHPNPSDIVQKVFKIVTETQNCWCYVDGSARSLITALKVAFNENVDYEKAEDVSPHHNRILPINFVQEHKFLLQNLYNLISDNYICIPKSMEKVIISLKSAVANEYSLDKTQSSYNDTLDALRLSVRPYKFK
;
A
#
# COMPACT_ATOMS: atom_id res chain seq x y z
N MET A 1 -28.46 -32.13 -13.19
CA MET A 1 -27.14 -31.55 -13.44
C MET A 1 -26.29 -32.59 -14.14
N LEU A 2 -25.86 -32.34 -15.37
CA LEU A 2 -24.97 -33.21 -16.09
C LEU A 2 -23.55 -32.85 -15.64
N SER A 3 -22.77 -33.87 -15.22
CA SER A 3 -21.40 -33.64 -14.78
C SER A 3 -20.53 -33.17 -15.98
N PRO A 4 -19.42 -32.42 -15.73
CA PRO A 4 -18.44 -32.07 -16.76
C PRO A 4 -17.96 -33.27 -17.59
N HIS A 5 -17.96 -34.48 -17.03
CA HIS A 5 -17.74 -35.75 -17.68
C HIS A 5 -18.63 -36.00 -18.92
N LYS A 6 -19.90 -35.60 -18.86
CA LYS A 6 -20.83 -35.91 -19.94
C LYS A 6 -20.57 -35.04 -21.16
N TYR A 7 -20.19 -33.77 -20.94
CA TYR A 7 -19.86 -32.85 -22.04
C TYR A 7 -18.52 -33.19 -22.71
N ALA A 8 -17.48 -33.49 -21.92
CA ALA A 8 -16.22 -34.01 -22.48
C ALA A 8 -16.45 -35.28 -23.31
N ASN A 9 -17.31 -36.18 -22.83
CA ASN A 9 -17.68 -37.39 -23.57
C ASN A 9 -18.51 -37.09 -24.82
N ASP A 10 -19.38 -36.08 -24.80
CA ASP A 10 -20.17 -35.67 -25.97
C ASP A 10 -19.30 -34.99 -27.04
N LEU A 11 -18.30 -34.19 -26.64
CA LEU A 11 -17.33 -33.61 -27.57
C LEU A 11 -16.38 -34.67 -28.15
N LEU A 12 -15.99 -35.70 -27.37
CA LEU A 12 -15.24 -36.88 -27.86
C LEU A 12 -16.04 -37.64 -28.90
N ARG A 13 -17.37 -37.78 -28.72
CA ARG A 13 -18.30 -38.39 -29.70
C ARG A 13 -18.44 -37.60 -30.99
N LEU A 14 -18.22 -36.28 -30.96
CA LEU A 14 -18.29 -35.41 -32.13
C LEU A 14 -16.99 -35.41 -32.96
N GLY A 15 -15.97 -36.18 -32.57
CA GLY A 15 -14.74 -36.35 -33.35
C GLY A 15 -13.81 -35.13 -33.39
N HIS A 16 -14.01 -34.18 -32.48
CA HIS A 16 -13.21 -32.95 -32.42
C HIS A 16 -11.93 -33.06 -31.58
N PHE A 17 -11.57 -34.26 -31.12
CA PHE A 17 -10.41 -34.48 -30.25
C PHE A 17 -9.46 -35.55 -30.80
N ASP A 18 -8.17 -35.22 -30.81
CA ASP A 18 -7.10 -36.20 -31.01
C ASP A 18 -6.86 -36.94 -29.68
N THR A 19 -7.19 -38.25 -29.66
CA THR A 19 -7.00 -39.10 -28.47
C THR A 19 -5.54 -39.30 -28.09
N ASN A 20 -4.59 -38.94 -28.96
CA ASN A 20 -3.15 -39.06 -28.71
C ASN A 20 -2.55 -37.88 -27.94
N ASN A 21 -3.26 -36.74 -27.81
CA ASN A 21 -2.80 -35.60 -27.06
C ASN A 21 -3.88 -34.99 -26.12
N PRO A 22 -4.14 -35.61 -24.98
CA PRO A 22 -5.24 -35.24 -24.10
C PRO A 22 -5.07 -33.84 -23.45
N ILE A 23 -3.85 -33.31 -23.37
CA ILE A 23 -3.57 -31.98 -22.79
C ILE A 23 -3.96 -30.88 -23.76
N GLU A 24 -3.57 -30.97 -25.01
CA GLU A 24 -3.89 -30.01 -26.06
C GLU A 24 -5.40 -29.95 -26.31
N ASN A 25 -6.05 -31.09 -26.27
CA ASN A 25 -7.51 -31.21 -26.39
C ASN A 25 -8.24 -30.43 -25.29
N LYS A 26 -7.72 -30.41 -24.07
CA LYS A 26 -8.34 -29.72 -22.92
C LYS A 26 -8.13 -28.22 -22.96
N LEU A 27 -6.95 -27.75 -23.36
CA LEU A 27 -6.72 -26.33 -23.63
C LEU A 27 -7.62 -25.83 -24.78
N ASN A 28 -7.80 -26.66 -25.82
CA ASN A 28 -8.69 -26.37 -26.94
C ASN A 28 -10.16 -26.25 -26.54
N LEU A 29 -10.60 -26.97 -25.49
CA LEU A 29 -11.94 -26.80 -24.90
C LEU A 29 -12.17 -25.42 -24.31
N LEU A 30 -11.14 -24.83 -23.73
CA LEU A 30 -11.23 -23.54 -23.08
C LEU A 30 -11.05 -22.38 -24.07
N LYS A 31 -10.46 -22.66 -25.26
CA LYS A 31 -10.28 -21.64 -26.31
C LYS A 31 -11.63 -21.15 -26.84
N GLY A 32 -11.75 -19.83 -26.95
CA GLY A 32 -12.95 -19.16 -27.47
C GLY A 32 -14.13 -19.11 -26.50
N LEU A 33 -14.07 -19.75 -25.33
CA LEU A 33 -15.15 -19.66 -24.36
C LEU A 33 -15.22 -18.24 -23.76
N PRO A 34 -16.43 -17.69 -23.59
CA PRO A 34 -16.61 -16.47 -22.81
C PRO A 34 -16.26 -16.72 -21.35
N PHE A 35 -15.88 -15.67 -20.63
CA PHE A 35 -15.54 -15.78 -19.21
C PHE A 35 -16.72 -16.27 -18.36
N TYR A 36 -17.93 -15.74 -18.62
CA TYR A 36 -19.18 -16.17 -17.98
C TYR A 36 -20.37 -16.12 -18.96
N CYS A 37 -21.46 -16.78 -18.62
CA CYS A 37 -22.70 -16.77 -19.41
C CYS A 37 -23.67 -15.74 -18.84
N TRP A 38 -24.24 -14.89 -19.70
CA TRP A 38 -25.24 -13.88 -19.34
C TRP A 38 -26.62 -14.49 -19.06
N ASP A 39 -26.99 -15.54 -19.78
CA ASP A 39 -28.31 -16.14 -19.74
C ASP A 39 -28.20 -17.63 -19.53
N THR A 40 -28.40 -18.06 -18.29
CA THR A 40 -28.40 -19.48 -17.90
C THR A 40 -29.67 -20.21 -18.33
N THR A 41 -30.71 -19.48 -18.77
CA THR A 41 -32.00 -20.07 -19.12
C THR A 41 -32.05 -20.59 -20.55
N LYS A 42 -31.22 -20.04 -21.46
CA LYS A 42 -31.21 -20.43 -22.88
C LYS A 42 -30.40 -21.67 -23.21
N PHE A 43 -29.41 -21.99 -22.39
CA PHE A 43 -28.52 -23.11 -22.62
C PHE A 43 -28.49 -23.98 -21.37
N GLY A 44 -29.31 -24.99 -21.31
CA GLY A 44 -29.33 -25.98 -20.23
C GLY A 44 -28.04 -26.79 -20.07
N PHE A 45 -26.85 -26.17 -20.21
CA PHE A 45 -25.56 -26.82 -20.22
C PHE A 45 -24.56 -26.18 -19.26
N ASP A 46 -24.01 -27.00 -18.39
CA ASP A 46 -23.00 -26.67 -17.39
C ASP A 46 -21.61 -26.26 -17.99
N SER A 47 -21.49 -26.11 -19.30
CA SER A 47 -20.21 -25.92 -19.99
C SER A 47 -20.21 -24.76 -21.01
N CYS A 48 -21.13 -23.81 -20.87
CA CYS A 48 -21.28 -22.69 -21.81
C CYS A 48 -20.21 -21.60 -21.66
N CYS A 49 -19.38 -21.62 -20.63
CA CYS A 49 -18.36 -20.62 -20.38
C CYS A 49 -17.20 -21.17 -19.52
N PHE A 50 -16.11 -20.40 -19.46
CA PHE A 50 -14.92 -20.76 -18.69
C PHE A 50 -15.23 -21.12 -17.24
N GLN A 51 -16.08 -20.34 -16.55
CA GLN A 51 -16.42 -20.57 -15.15
C GLN A 51 -17.07 -21.94 -14.91
N HIS A 52 -17.93 -22.39 -15.81
CA HIS A 52 -18.57 -23.69 -15.68
C HIS A 52 -17.60 -24.84 -15.97
N VAL A 53 -16.72 -24.67 -16.95
CA VAL A 53 -15.72 -25.71 -17.30
C VAL A 53 -14.67 -25.88 -16.23
N ILE A 54 -14.20 -24.77 -15.63
CA ILE A 54 -13.18 -24.78 -14.57
C ILE A 54 -13.76 -25.16 -13.20
N GLY A 55 -15.06 -25.11 -13.02
CA GLY A 55 -15.78 -25.21 -11.74
C GLY A 55 -16.08 -23.84 -11.15
N LEU A 56 -17.30 -23.68 -10.68
CA LEU A 56 -17.74 -22.41 -10.05
C LEU A 56 -17.04 -22.18 -8.71
N PRO A 57 -16.89 -20.90 -8.29
CA PRO A 57 -16.42 -20.60 -6.95
C PRO A 57 -17.34 -21.20 -5.89
N LYS A 58 -16.76 -21.67 -4.78
CA LYS A 58 -17.51 -22.25 -3.66
C LYS A 58 -17.58 -21.25 -2.50
N ASP A 59 -18.74 -21.23 -1.83
CA ASP A 59 -18.92 -20.48 -0.60
C ASP A 59 -18.24 -21.18 0.62
N LYS A 60 -18.41 -20.60 1.81
CA LYS A 60 -17.92 -21.15 3.09
C LYS A 60 -18.47 -22.55 3.43
N ASN A 61 -19.58 -22.94 2.82
CA ASN A 61 -20.23 -24.24 3.00
C ASN A 61 -19.88 -25.23 1.89
N GLY A 62 -18.99 -24.85 0.94
CA GLY A 62 -18.62 -25.65 -0.21
C GLY A 62 -19.65 -25.67 -1.33
N ILE A 63 -20.69 -24.83 -1.28
CA ILE A 63 -21.72 -24.74 -2.31
C ILE A 63 -21.21 -23.87 -3.44
N GLU A 64 -21.35 -24.36 -4.67
CA GLU A 64 -20.98 -23.63 -5.88
C GLU A 64 -21.97 -22.51 -6.20
N HIS A 65 -21.43 -21.33 -6.54
CA HIS A 65 -22.22 -20.18 -6.90
C HIS A 65 -21.81 -19.60 -8.25
N PRO A 66 -22.79 -19.18 -9.09
CA PRO A 66 -22.49 -18.39 -10.28
C PRO A 66 -21.92 -17.02 -9.88
N LEU A 67 -21.37 -16.29 -10.84
CA LEU A 67 -20.90 -14.93 -10.57
C LEU A 67 -22.06 -14.04 -10.11
N TYR A 68 -21.80 -13.31 -9.03
CA TYR A 68 -22.74 -12.30 -8.53
C TYR A 68 -22.82 -11.08 -9.46
N PRO A 69 -23.89 -10.30 -9.45
CA PRO A 69 -24.06 -9.14 -10.34
C PRO A 69 -22.89 -8.15 -10.29
N TYR A 70 -22.36 -7.84 -9.10
CA TYR A 70 -21.22 -6.93 -8.96
C TYR A 70 -19.93 -7.52 -9.55
N GLN A 71 -19.74 -8.85 -9.49
CA GLN A 71 -18.59 -9.51 -10.11
C GLN A 71 -18.67 -9.44 -11.63
N LYS A 72 -19.87 -9.59 -12.21
CA LYS A 72 -20.11 -9.36 -13.65
C LYS A 72 -19.76 -7.92 -14.03
N THR A 73 -20.19 -6.93 -13.25
CA THR A 73 -19.85 -5.51 -13.47
C THR A 73 -18.35 -5.26 -13.50
N ILE A 74 -17.56 -5.96 -12.65
CA ILE A 74 -16.10 -5.87 -12.68
C ILE A 74 -15.55 -6.40 -14.01
N ILE A 75 -16.00 -7.58 -14.46
CA ILE A 75 -15.54 -8.19 -15.72
C ILE A 75 -15.93 -7.33 -16.92
N ASP A 76 -17.15 -6.78 -16.93
CA ASP A 76 -17.60 -5.87 -17.98
C ASP A 76 -16.77 -4.58 -18.00
N SER A 77 -16.41 -4.06 -16.83
CA SER A 77 -15.51 -2.91 -16.72
C SER A 77 -14.14 -3.23 -17.29
N LEU A 78 -13.58 -4.42 -17.04
CA LEU A 78 -12.30 -4.87 -17.60
C LEU A 78 -12.36 -5.09 -19.11
N SER A 79 -13.52 -5.41 -19.66
CA SER A 79 -13.71 -5.53 -21.12
C SER A 79 -13.59 -4.17 -21.84
N ASN A 80 -13.93 -3.08 -21.16
CA ASN A 80 -13.94 -1.73 -21.71
C ASN A 80 -12.76 -0.87 -21.23
N ASN A 81 -12.14 -1.22 -20.09
CA ASN A 81 -11.08 -0.44 -19.47
C ASN A 81 -9.97 -1.37 -19.02
N LYS A 82 -8.74 -1.13 -19.45
CA LYS A 82 -7.60 -1.93 -19.02
C LYS A 82 -7.13 -1.62 -17.59
N HIS A 83 -7.43 -0.43 -17.08
CA HIS A 83 -6.99 0.02 -15.77
C HIS A 83 -8.20 0.14 -14.84
N LEU A 84 -8.20 -0.66 -13.78
CA LEU A 84 -9.31 -0.77 -12.85
C LEU A 84 -8.82 -0.65 -11.41
N PHE A 85 -9.47 0.21 -10.64
CA PHE A 85 -9.33 0.31 -9.20
C PHE A 85 -10.62 -0.14 -8.51
N VAL A 86 -10.52 -1.13 -7.62
CA VAL A 86 -11.66 -1.66 -6.88
C VAL A 86 -11.43 -1.47 -5.38
N LEU A 87 -12.17 -0.55 -4.80
CA LEU A 87 -12.28 -0.42 -3.35
C LEU A 87 -13.44 -1.30 -2.88
N LYS A 88 -13.15 -2.34 -2.09
CA LYS A 88 -14.11 -3.40 -1.80
C LYS A 88 -14.22 -3.72 -0.32
N ALA A 89 -15.40 -4.18 0.11
CA ALA A 89 -15.59 -4.80 1.41
C ALA A 89 -14.85 -6.16 1.49
N THR A 90 -14.48 -6.54 2.71
CA THR A 90 -13.83 -7.83 2.95
C THR A 90 -14.75 -8.99 2.56
N GLY A 91 -14.18 -10.08 2.04
CA GLY A 91 -14.93 -11.31 1.74
C GLY A 91 -15.76 -11.34 0.46
N LEU A 92 -15.80 -10.27 -0.38
CA LEU A 92 -16.57 -10.24 -1.64
C LEU A 92 -16.00 -11.14 -2.76
N GLY A 93 -14.91 -11.87 -2.52
CA GLY A 93 -14.35 -12.84 -3.47
C GLY A 93 -13.66 -12.21 -4.68
N ILE A 94 -13.26 -10.94 -4.61
CA ILE A 94 -12.70 -10.22 -5.77
C ILE A 94 -11.33 -10.77 -6.15
N SER A 95 -10.44 -11.09 -5.19
CA SER A 95 -9.13 -11.69 -5.51
C SER A 95 -9.29 -13.00 -6.28
N GLU A 96 -10.24 -13.87 -5.88
CA GLU A 96 -10.56 -15.10 -6.60
C GLU A 96 -11.07 -14.81 -8.03
N LEU A 97 -11.94 -13.81 -8.18
CA LEU A 97 -12.46 -13.39 -9.47
C LEU A 97 -11.34 -12.96 -10.41
N ILE A 98 -10.39 -12.14 -9.93
CA ILE A 98 -9.28 -11.66 -10.75
C ILE A 98 -8.32 -12.79 -11.11
N LEU A 99 -8.00 -13.70 -10.17
CA LEU A 99 -7.18 -14.87 -10.48
C LEU A 99 -7.84 -15.74 -11.59
N ARG A 100 -9.14 -15.95 -11.53
CA ARG A 100 -9.90 -16.66 -12.57
C ARG A 100 -9.89 -15.90 -13.90
N PHE A 101 -9.99 -14.58 -13.87
CA PHE A 101 -9.88 -13.73 -15.07
C PHE A 101 -8.49 -13.83 -15.71
N MET A 102 -7.43 -13.83 -14.90
CA MET A 102 -6.05 -14.06 -15.38
C MET A 102 -5.92 -15.44 -16.04
N ALA A 103 -6.42 -16.48 -15.38
CA ALA A 103 -6.41 -17.85 -15.93
C ALA A 103 -7.16 -17.93 -17.26
N TRP A 104 -8.34 -17.32 -17.35
CA TRP A 104 -9.12 -17.25 -18.60
C TRP A 104 -8.37 -16.53 -19.72
N LEU A 105 -7.75 -15.37 -19.44
CA LEU A 105 -6.95 -14.63 -20.41
C LEU A 105 -5.82 -15.50 -21.01
N CYS A 106 -5.19 -16.34 -20.17
CA CYS A 106 -4.13 -17.24 -20.63
C CYS A 106 -4.63 -18.32 -21.60
N VAL A 107 -5.85 -18.85 -21.39
CA VAL A 107 -6.33 -20.04 -22.11
C VAL A 107 -7.37 -19.74 -23.18
N LYS A 108 -7.99 -18.55 -23.19
CA LYS A 108 -9.07 -18.23 -24.13
C LYS A 108 -8.60 -18.16 -25.59
N ASP A 109 -7.36 -17.76 -25.81
CA ASP A 109 -6.69 -17.70 -27.10
C ASP A 109 -5.17 -17.64 -26.89
N ASP A 110 -4.39 -17.69 -27.99
CA ASP A 110 -2.93 -17.72 -27.94
C ASP A 110 -2.29 -16.31 -28.07
N LYS A 111 -3.09 -15.23 -27.97
CA LYS A 111 -2.58 -13.84 -28.17
C LYS A 111 -1.59 -13.39 -27.13
N LEU A 112 -1.61 -14.01 -25.95
CA LEU A 112 -0.71 -13.67 -24.84
C LEU A 112 0.47 -14.64 -24.73
N ASP A 113 0.65 -15.57 -25.68
CA ASP A 113 1.81 -16.45 -25.69
C ASP A 113 3.13 -15.65 -25.64
N GLY A 114 4.07 -16.09 -24.80
CA GLY A 114 5.33 -15.39 -24.53
C GLY A 114 5.22 -14.12 -23.71
N SER A 115 4.04 -13.77 -23.16
CA SER A 115 3.87 -12.64 -22.28
C SER A 115 4.03 -12.99 -20.80
N ASP A 116 4.18 -11.95 -19.98
CA ASP A 116 4.24 -12.05 -18.53
C ASP A 116 3.01 -11.43 -17.88
N MET A 117 2.54 -12.04 -16.81
CA MET A 117 1.57 -11.47 -15.88
C MET A 117 2.19 -11.35 -14.48
N CYS A 118 1.93 -10.26 -13.79
CA CYS A 118 2.43 -10.00 -12.45
C CYS A 118 1.31 -9.98 -11.42
N ILE A 119 1.52 -10.59 -10.27
CA ILE A 119 0.70 -10.40 -9.07
C ILE A 119 1.59 -9.71 -8.04
N VAL A 120 1.15 -8.60 -7.49
CA VAL A 120 1.83 -7.93 -6.37
C VAL A 120 0.95 -8.04 -5.14
N THR A 121 1.53 -8.50 -4.05
CA THR A 121 0.86 -8.69 -2.76
C THR A 121 1.73 -8.17 -1.63
N GLY A 122 1.25 -8.19 -0.38
CA GLY A 122 1.98 -7.70 0.78
C GLY A 122 3.41 -8.25 0.92
N PRO A 123 4.22 -7.73 1.84
CA PRO A 123 5.67 -7.95 1.86
C PRO A 123 6.09 -9.40 2.16
N ARG A 124 5.17 -10.23 2.63
CA ARG A 124 5.43 -11.64 2.96
C ARG A 124 5.33 -12.52 1.73
N ILE A 125 6.37 -13.29 1.47
CA ILE A 125 6.43 -14.22 0.33
C ILE A 125 5.33 -15.29 0.36
N ASP A 126 4.87 -15.69 1.54
CA ASP A 126 3.80 -16.70 1.71
C ASP A 126 2.49 -16.23 1.06
N LEU A 127 2.21 -14.91 1.05
CA LEU A 127 1.02 -14.37 0.39
C LEU A 127 1.12 -14.56 -1.14
N ALA A 128 2.29 -14.30 -1.70
CA ALA A 128 2.56 -14.52 -3.12
C ALA A 128 2.40 -16.01 -3.49
N ILE A 129 2.98 -16.91 -2.69
CA ILE A 129 2.85 -18.37 -2.86
C ILE A 129 1.38 -18.77 -2.81
N THR A 130 0.62 -18.25 -1.84
CA THR A 130 -0.81 -18.58 -1.68
C THR A 130 -1.64 -18.22 -2.92
N LEU A 131 -1.38 -17.07 -3.55
CA LEU A 131 -2.13 -16.66 -4.76
C LEU A 131 -1.78 -17.54 -5.97
N ILE A 132 -0.51 -17.90 -6.14
CA ILE A 132 -0.09 -18.84 -7.19
C ILE A 132 -0.69 -20.22 -6.95
N ASP A 133 -0.75 -20.70 -5.71
CA ASP A 133 -1.37 -21.99 -5.40
C ASP A 133 -2.88 -22.00 -5.64
N ARG A 134 -3.56 -20.88 -5.40
CA ARG A 134 -4.97 -20.73 -5.78
C ARG A 134 -5.17 -20.82 -7.29
N LEU A 135 -4.31 -20.19 -8.09
CA LEU A 135 -4.33 -20.33 -9.54
C LEU A 135 -4.12 -21.78 -9.98
N LYS A 136 -3.12 -22.46 -9.40
CA LYS A 136 -2.86 -23.88 -9.69
C LYS A 136 -4.08 -24.73 -9.38
N LYS A 137 -4.72 -24.52 -8.23
CA LYS A 137 -5.90 -25.30 -7.81
C LYS A 137 -7.08 -25.20 -8.77
N LEU A 138 -7.23 -24.12 -9.52
CA LEU A 138 -8.26 -24.01 -10.56
C LEU A 138 -8.15 -25.15 -11.59
N PHE A 139 -6.93 -25.63 -11.85
CA PHE A 139 -6.65 -26.66 -12.84
C PHE A 139 -6.44 -28.06 -12.24
N TYR A 140 -5.93 -28.15 -11.01
CA TYR A 140 -5.70 -29.43 -10.32
C TYR A 140 -6.95 -30.08 -9.78
N SER A 141 -7.93 -29.29 -9.31
CA SER A 141 -9.20 -29.84 -8.83
C SER A 141 -10.01 -30.52 -9.94
N ASN A 142 -9.62 -30.30 -11.18
CA ASN A 142 -10.16 -30.93 -12.35
C ASN A 142 -9.14 -31.97 -12.89
N GLU A 143 -9.05 -33.13 -12.22
CA GLU A 143 -8.14 -34.21 -12.63
C GLU A 143 -8.30 -34.61 -14.11
N GLU A 144 -9.47 -34.36 -14.67
CA GLU A 144 -9.83 -34.60 -16.05
C GLU A 144 -9.27 -33.56 -17.03
N LEU A 145 -9.05 -32.33 -16.59
CA LEU A 145 -8.37 -31.32 -17.41
C LEU A 145 -6.88 -31.61 -17.56
N GLY A 146 -6.30 -32.51 -16.74
CA GLY A 146 -4.99 -33.16 -16.93
C GLY A 146 -3.79 -32.27 -17.19
N ILE A 147 -3.84 -31.02 -16.78
CA ILE A 147 -2.71 -30.11 -16.90
C ILE A 147 -1.70 -30.46 -15.79
N LYS A 148 -1.02 -31.60 -15.98
CA LYS A 148 -0.07 -32.15 -15.00
C LYS A 148 1.32 -31.51 -15.02
N SER A 149 1.66 -30.71 -16.02
CA SER A 149 3.01 -30.19 -16.18
C SER A 149 3.05 -28.67 -16.11
N PHE A 150 2.77 -28.12 -14.93
CA PHE A 150 3.26 -26.78 -14.65
C PHE A 150 4.71 -26.87 -14.21
N ASN A 151 5.63 -26.42 -15.03
CA ASN A 151 7.00 -26.21 -14.60
C ASN A 151 6.98 -24.99 -13.66
N THR A 152 6.80 -25.21 -12.34
CA THR A 152 6.47 -24.15 -11.40
C THR A 152 7.50 -24.09 -10.31
N ARG A 153 7.95 -22.88 -10.03
CA ARG A 153 8.47 -22.50 -8.72
C ARG A 153 7.29 -22.12 -7.82
N GLU A 154 7.51 -21.94 -6.53
CA GLU A 154 6.44 -21.58 -5.58
C GLU A 154 5.69 -20.29 -5.96
N THR A 155 6.42 -19.30 -6.51
CA THR A 155 5.88 -17.98 -6.91
C THR A 155 5.66 -17.81 -8.40
N ILE A 156 5.87 -18.86 -9.22
CA ILE A 156 5.79 -18.78 -10.67
C ILE A 156 4.91 -19.91 -11.22
N LEU A 157 3.98 -19.56 -12.10
CA LEU A 157 3.15 -20.48 -12.86
C LEU A 157 3.28 -20.18 -14.35
N LYS A 158 3.55 -21.19 -15.17
CA LYS A 158 3.45 -21.09 -16.63
C LYS A 158 2.15 -21.75 -17.11
N LEU A 159 1.33 -21.00 -17.81
CA LEU A 159 0.03 -21.45 -18.29
C LEU A 159 -0.17 -21.00 -19.75
N ASN A 160 -0.27 -21.95 -20.68
CA ASN A 160 -0.47 -21.72 -22.12
C ASN A 160 0.49 -20.65 -22.67
N GLY A 161 1.82 -20.84 -22.43
CA GLY A 161 2.87 -19.90 -22.88
C GLY A 161 3.00 -18.61 -22.09
N VAL A 162 2.06 -18.27 -21.21
CA VAL A 162 2.12 -17.11 -20.35
C VAL A 162 2.83 -17.44 -19.04
N THR A 163 3.75 -16.57 -18.61
CA THR A 163 4.42 -16.69 -17.30
C THR A 163 3.72 -15.80 -16.29
N ILE A 164 3.15 -16.37 -15.24
CA ILE A 164 2.52 -15.64 -14.14
C ILE A 164 3.48 -15.68 -12.96
N THR A 165 3.94 -14.51 -12.49
CA THR A 165 4.85 -14.39 -11.36
C THR A 165 4.23 -13.54 -10.26
N ALA A 166 4.26 -14.03 -9.02
CA ALA A 166 3.84 -13.26 -7.85
C ALA A 166 5.05 -12.66 -7.13
N TYR A 167 4.97 -11.37 -6.84
CA TYR A 167 6.00 -10.57 -6.20
C TYR A 167 5.51 -10.04 -4.86
N PRO A 168 6.30 -10.19 -3.79
CA PRO A 168 6.10 -9.40 -2.58
C PRO A 168 6.34 -7.91 -2.87
N SER A 169 5.62 -7.03 -2.19
CA SER A 169 5.67 -5.57 -2.40
C SER A 169 7.06 -4.95 -2.16
N ASN A 170 7.90 -5.59 -1.38
CA ASN A 170 9.29 -5.17 -1.11
C ASN A 170 10.32 -5.65 -2.16
N HIS A 171 9.89 -6.32 -3.24
CA HIS A 171 10.75 -6.85 -4.30
C HIS A 171 10.33 -6.39 -5.72
N LEU A 172 9.83 -5.19 -5.85
CA LEU A 172 9.28 -4.65 -7.11
C LEU A 172 10.35 -4.37 -8.18
N ASP A 173 11.60 -4.22 -7.81
CA ASP A 173 12.69 -4.03 -8.77
C ASP A 173 12.81 -5.18 -9.77
N ALA A 174 12.48 -6.40 -9.37
CA ALA A 174 12.44 -7.56 -10.26
C ALA A 174 11.41 -7.41 -11.41
N MET A 175 10.33 -6.64 -11.20
CA MET A 175 9.34 -6.35 -12.25
C MET A 175 9.90 -5.42 -13.33
N ARG A 176 10.89 -4.56 -13.01
CA ARG A 176 11.42 -3.56 -13.95
C ARG A 176 12.05 -4.19 -15.18
N GLY A 177 12.52 -5.44 -15.08
CA GLY A 177 13.15 -6.19 -16.18
C GLY A 177 12.19 -6.85 -17.16
N ILE A 178 10.87 -6.87 -16.90
CA ILE A 178 9.89 -7.55 -17.74
C ILE A 178 9.75 -6.84 -19.09
N ALA A 179 9.84 -7.62 -20.18
CA ALA A 179 9.78 -7.06 -21.52
C ALA A 179 8.35 -6.89 -22.03
N ASN A 180 7.50 -7.90 -21.85
CA ASN A 180 6.16 -7.97 -22.41
C ASN A 180 5.14 -8.27 -21.29
N CYS A 181 4.82 -7.28 -20.48
CA CYS A 181 3.83 -7.41 -19.41
C CYS A 181 2.41 -7.24 -19.99
N SER A 182 1.55 -8.23 -19.78
CA SER A 182 0.16 -8.23 -20.28
C SER A 182 -0.87 -7.92 -19.19
N LEU A 183 -0.54 -8.19 -17.91
CA LEU A 183 -1.42 -7.89 -16.78
C LEU A 183 -0.60 -7.69 -15.50
N ILE A 184 -1.02 -6.72 -14.68
CA ILE A 184 -0.52 -6.49 -13.32
C ILE A 184 -1.71 -6.47 -12.38
N PHE A 185 -1.73 -7.39 -11.43
CA PHE A 185 -2.73 -7.47 -10.38
C PHE A 185 -2.11 -7.09 -9.04
N GLN A 186 -2.64 -6.04 -8.40
CA GLN A 186 -2.22 -5.58 -7.08
C GLN A 186 -3.31 -5.96 -6.07
N ASP A 187 -3.01 -6.93 -5.19
CA ASP A 187 -3.96 -7.46 -4.21
C ASP A 187 -3.69 -6.88 -2.82
N GLU A 188 -4.71 -6.23 -2.24
CA GLU A 188 -4.67 -5.55 -0.94
C GLU A 188 -3.53 -4.51 -0.82
N PHE A 189 -3.32 -3.72 -1.89
CA PHE A 189 -2.16 -2.83 -2.00
C PHE A 189 -2.16 -1.67 -0.97
N ASP A 190 -3.29 -1.29 -0.39
CA ASP A 190 -3.35 -0.24 0.65
C ASP A 190 -2.76 -0.71 1.99
N PHE A 191 -2.51 -2.03 2.12
CA PHE A 191 -1.82 -2.63 3.26
C PHE A 191 -0.31 -2.86 3.03
N PHE A 192 0.23 -2.47 1.89
CA PHE A 192 1.67 -2.41 1.68
C PHE A 192 2.27 -1.29 2.53
N SER A 193 3.56 -1.34 2.83
CA SER A 193 4.20 -0.18 3.47
C SER A 193 4.07 1.06 2.59
N VAL A 194 3.95 2.24 3.19
CA VAL A 194 3.56 3.46 2.45
C VAL A 194 4.54 3.81 1.34
N GLY A 195 5.85 3.57 1.53
CA GLY A 195 6.84 3.72 0.45
C GLY A 195 6.59 2.76 -0.71
N GLU A 196 6.27 1.50 -0.41
CA GLU A 196 5.99 0.46 -1.41
C GLU A 196 4.68 0.70 -2.18
N GLN A 197 3.69 1.37 -1.57
CA GLN A 197 2.44 1.72 -2.25
C GLN A 197 2.69 2.62 -3.47
N GLN A 198 3.49 3.67 -3.32
CA GLN A 198 3.82 4.54 -4.45
C GLN A 198 4.72 3.81 -5.45
N ASP A 199 5.68 3.04 -4.99
CA ASP A 199 6.58 2.27 -5.86
C ASP A 199 5.81 1.27 -6.73
N VAL A 200 4.79 0.57 -6.20
CA VAL A 200 3.98 -0.36 -6.99
C VAL A 200 3.15 0.36 -8.04
N ARG A 201 2.64 1.54 -7.73
CA ARG A 201 1.95 2.38 -8.70
C ARG A 201 2.89 2.78 -9.84
N ASP A 202 4.05 3.34 -9.50
CA ASP A 202 5.02 3.85 -10.48
C ASP A 202 5.58 2.72 -11.37
N VAL A 203 5.91 1.56 -10.78
CA VAL A 203 6.36 0.39 -11.53
C VAL A 203 5.27 -0.15 -12.46
N SER A 204 4.02 -0.14 -12.04
CA SER A 204 2.91 -0.62 -12.86
C SER A 204 2.57 0.34 -13.99
N GLU A 205 2.45 1.63 -13.70
CA GLU A 205 2.05 2.64 -14.68
C GLU A 205 3.11 2.87 -15.78
N ARG A 206 4.40 2.61 -15.52
CA ARG A 206 5.44 2.66 -16.56
C ARG A 206 5.18 1.73 -17.75
N TYR A 207 4.41 0.65 -17.54
CA TYR A 207 4.07 -0.29 -18.60
C TYR A 207 2.98 0.19 -19.54
N ILE A 208 2.24 1.25 -19.21
CA ILE A 208 1.19 1.83 -20.05
C ILE A 208 1.74 2.21 -21.41
N GLY A 209 2.88 2.90 -21.46
CA GLY A 209 3.55 3.29 -22.71
C GLY A 209 4.35 2.16 -23.38
N LYS A 210 4.58 1.03 -22.71
CA LYS A 210 5.43 -0.06 -23.21
C LYS A 210 4.62 -1.20 -23.82
N SER A 211 3.72 -1.79 -23.05
CA SER A 211 2.93 -2.97 -23.45
C SER A 211 1.43 -2.79 -23.19
N ASN A 212 1.03 -1.69 -22.54
CA ASN A 212 -0.35 -1.35 -22.20
C ASN A 212 -1.11 -2.54 -21.56
N PRO A 213 -0.63 -3.06 -20.41
CA PRO A 213 -1.22 -4.20 -19.73
C PRO A 213 -2.58 -3.87 -19.11
N TYR A 214 -3.31 -4.88 -18.69
CA TYR A 214 -4.30 -4.67 -17.63
C TYR A 214 -3.59 -4.28 -16.34
N ILE A 215 -4.03 -3.22 -15.67
CA ILE A 215 -3.59 -2.84 -14.32
C ILE A 215 -4.82 -2.90 -13.42
N ILE A 216 -4.86 -3.88 -12.54
CA ILE A 216 -6.01 -4.17 -11.68
C ILE A 216 -5.57 -4.00 -10.23
N ALA A 217 -6.01 -2.94 -9.59
CA ALA A 217 -5.69 -2.61 -8.21
C ALA A 217 -6.93 -2.87 -7.33
N VAL A 218 -6.80 -3.80 -6.39
CA VAL A 218 -7.91 -4.21 -5.50
C VAL A 218 -7.46 -4.05 -4.06
N THR A 219 -8.29 -3.41 -3.24
CA THR A 219 -8.00 -3.29 -1.82
C THR A 219 -9.25 -3.01 -0.98
N THR A 220 -9.17 -3.32 0.30
CA THR A 220 -9.99 -2.72 1.35
C THR A 220 -9.32 -1.42 1.79
N PRO A 221 -10.05 -0.35 2.19
CA PRO A 221 -9.40 0.88 2.65
C PRO A 221 -8.61 0.63 3.93
N ASN A 222 -7.42 1.18 4.02
CA ASN A 222 -6.59 1.11 5.23
C ASN A 222 -6.63 2.44 5.98
N ALA A 223 -5.84 3.42 5.59
CA ALA A 223 -5.75 4.70 6.27
C ALA A 223 -5.97 5.89 5.34
N PRO A 224 -6.44 7.04 5.86
CA PRO A 224 -6.53 8.27 5.08
C PRO A 224 -5.18 8.70 4.52
N LEU A 225 -5.18 9.35 3.36
CA LEU A 225 -4.02 9.88 2.64
C LEU A 225 -3.02 8.82 2.15
N GLN A 226 -3.32 7.55 2.29
CA GLN A 226 -2.60 6.47 1.61
C GLN A 226 -3.03 6.34 0.14
N LEU A 227 -2.41 5.44 -0.60
CA LEU A 227 -2.55 5.39 -2.06
C LEU A 227 -4.00 5.15 -2.51
N ALA A 228 -4.75 4.27 -1.84
CA ALA A 228 -6.15 4.03 -2.19
C ALA A 228 -7.01 5.28 -1.99
N ASP A 229 -6.82 6.03 -0.90
CA ASP A 229 -7.53 7.29 -0.67
C ASP A 229 -7.12 8.35 -1.69
N LYS A 230 -5.84 8.42 -2.06
CA LYS A 230 -5.34 9.32 -3.13
C LYS A 230 -6.02 9.00 -4.47
N ILE A 231 -5.97 7.74 -4.93
CA ILE A 231 -6.63 7.31 -6.17
C ILE A 231 -8.14 7.59 -6.14
N ASN A 232 -8.78 7.35 -4.99
CA ASN A 232 -10.21 7.59 -4.83
C ASN A 232 -10.61 9.07 -4.96
N ARG A 233 -9.68 9.99 -4.64
CA ARG A 233 -9.89 11.45 -4.71
C ARG A 233 -9.32 12.11 -5.96
N GLU A 234 -8.59 11.39 -6.80
CA GLU A 234 -8.08 11.95 -8.05
C GLU A 234 -9.23 12.48 -8.92
N PRO A 235 -9.09 13.63 -9.59
CA PRO A 235 -10.08 14.10 -10.55
C PRO A 235 -10.29 13.06 -11.67
N ASP A 236 -11.52 12.91 -12.16
CA ASP A 236 -11.84 11.92 -13.20
C ASP A 236 -11.04 12.14 -14.49
N GLU A 237 -10.70 13.39 -14.80
CA GLU A 237 -9.96 13.78 -15.99
C GLU A 237 -8.49 13.34 -15.97
N THR A 238 -7.92 13.14 -14.78
CA THR A 238 -6.51 12.79 -14.60
C THR A 238 -6.30 11.37 -14.08
N CYS A 239 -7.34 10.74 -13.54
CA CYS A 239 -7.27 9.39 -13.03
C CYS A 239 -7.26 8.36 -14.16
N ILE A 240 -6.20 7.58 -14.25
CA ILE A 240 -6.10 6.52 -15.29
C ILE A 240 -7.02 5.33 -15.00
N TYR A 241 -7.48 5.18 -13.77
CA TYR A 241 -8.27 4.03 -13.34
C TYR A 241 -9.77 4.27 -13.48
N LYS A 242 -10.50 3.31 -14.04
CA LYS A 242 -11.93 3.18 -13.79
C LYS A 242 -12.10 2.75 -12.34
N ARG A 243 -12.79 3.55 -11.52
CA ARG A 243 -12.98 3.31 -10.09
C ARG A 243 -14.31 2.61 -9.81
N LEU A 244 -14.25 1.55 -9.02
CA LEU A 244 -15.43 0.85 -8.50
C LEU A 244 -15.36 0.82 -6.98
N ARG A 245 -16.47 1.12 -6.34
CA ARG A 245 -16.63 1.06 -4.88
C ARG A 245 -17.73 0.06 -4.54
N LEU A 246 -17.35 -1.02 -3.84
CA LEU A 246 -18.20 -2.16 -3.54
C LEU A 246 -18.23 -2.37 -2.02
N ASP A 247 -19.14 -1.70 -1.32
CA ASP A 247 -19.34 -1.89 0.11
C ASP A 247 -20.07 -3.21 0.42
N TYR A 248 -20.34 -3.47 1.70
CA TYR A 248 -20.98 -4.71 2.15
C TYR A 248 -22.37 -4.95 1.55
N THR A 249 -23.08 -3.91 1.11
CA THR A 249 -24.43 -4.07 0.56
C THR A 249 -24.46 -4.90 -0.72
N TYR A 250 -23.34 -4.93 -1.46
CA TYR A 250 -23.21 -5.77 -2.64
C TYR A 250 -23.13 -7.27 -2.32
N GLY A 251 -22.71 -7.64 -1.12
CA GLY A 251 -22.66 -9.02 -0.65
C GLY A 251 -23.83 -9.42 0.27
N LEU A 252 -24.71 -8.48 0.57
CA LEU A 252 -25.83 -8.74 1.50
C LEU A 252 -26.81 -9.76 0.91
N ASN A 253 -27.25 -10.72 1.74
CA ASN A 253 -28.11 -11.84 1.37
C ASN A 253 -27.53 -12.80 0.30
N THR A 254 -26.24 -12.67 0.00
CA THR A 254 -25.53 -13.56 -0.92
C THR A 254 -24.30 -14.16 -0.23
N ILE A 255 -23.31 -13.35 0.07
CA ILE A 255 -22.07 -13.74 0.79
C ILE A 255 -22.26 -13.56 2.30
N TYR A 256 -22.92 -12.48 2.72
CA TYR A 256 -23.19 -12.18 4.12
C TYR A 256 -24.66 -12.42 4.43
N SER A 257 -24.94 -13.18 5.48
CA SER A 257 -26.26 -13.19 6.09
C SER A 257 -26.52 -11.91 6.89
N THR A 258 -27.77 -11.64 7.22
CA THR A 258 -28.14 -10.51 8.08
C THR A 258 -27.48 -10.65 9.47
N GLU A 259 -27.32 -11.87 9.96
CA GLU A 259 -26.68 -12.19 11.24
C GLU A 259 -25.18 -11.94 11.19
N ASP A 260 -24.49 -12.35 10.11
CA ASP A 260 -23.06 -12.05 9.89
C ASP A 260 -22.81 -10.54 9.95
N ILE A 261 -23.69 -9.75 9.32
CA ILE A 261 -23.58 -8.28 9.31
C ILE A 261 -23.81 -7.68 10.69
N LYS A 262 -24.84 -8.14 11.43
CA LYS A 262 -25.07 -7.68 12.81
C LYS A 262 -23.88 -7.95 13.72
N GLN A 263 -23.24 -9.11 13.59
CA GLN A 263 -22.04 -9.43 14.35
C GLN A 263 -20.85 -8.57 13.92
N ALA A 264 -20.65 -8.38 12.60
CA ALA A 264 -19.58 -7.55 12.09
C ALA A 264 -19.70 -6.08 12.53
N GLN A 265 -20.92 -5.55 12.69
CA GLN A 265 -21.17 -4.19 13.19
C GLN A 265 -20.66 -3.95 14.61
N LEU A 266 -20.49 -5.00 15.41
CA LEU A 266 -19.90 -4.91 16.75
C LEU A 266 -18.37 -4.76 16.71
N SER A 267 -17.75 -5.04 15.56
CA SER A 267 -16.29 -4.93 15.41
C SER A 267 -15.86 -3.47 15.24
N PRO A 268 -14.79 -3.03 15.93
CA PRO A 268 -14.18 -1.71 15.68
C PRO A 268 -13.76 -1.50 14.22
N SER A 269 -13.45 -2.57 13.49
CA SER A 269 -13.06 -2.51 12.08
C SER A 269 -14.25 -2.41 11.10
N TRP A 270 -15.51 -2.50 11.58
CA TRP A 270 -16.71 -2.48 10.74
C TRP A 270 -16.72 -1.37 9.70
N LYS A 271 -16.46 -0.14 10.15
CA LYS A 271 -16.50 1.04 9.28
C LYS A 271 -15.45 0.97 8.16
N ARG A 272 -14.30 0.37 8.43
CA ARG A 272 -13.22 0.18 7.46
C ARG A 272 -13.50 -1.00 6.53
N GLU A 273 -13.70 -2.18 7.12
CA GLU A 273 -13.74 -3.45 6.39
C GLU A 273 -15.02 -3.64 5.54
N TYR A 274 -16.14 -3.07 5.98
CA TYR A 274 -17.43 -3.28 5.35
C TYR A 274 -18.04 -2.01 4.76
N PHE A 275 -17.90 -0.88 5.45
CA PHE A 275 -18.48 0.39 5.05
C PHE A 275 -17.53 1.25 4.22
N LEU A 276 -16.29 0.79 4.03
CA LEU A 276 -15.24 1.39 3.22
C LEU A 276 -14.87 2.82 3.64
N GLN A 277 -14.84 3.08 4.93
CA GLN A 277 -14.32 4.33 5.46
C GLN A 277 -12.81 4.23 5.68
N PHE A 278 -12.07 5.20 5.17
CA PHE A 278 -10.68 5.37 5.51
C PHE A 278 -10.59 5.87 6.95
N LEU A 279 -10.35 4.97 7.88
CA LEU A 279 -10.21 5.27 9.31
C LEU A 279 -8.74 5.18 9.67
N GLY A 280 -8.31 6.07 10.60
CA GLY A 280 -7.03 5.86 11.28
C GLY A 280 -7.03 4.47 11.95
N LEU A 281 -5.86 3.83 12.01
CA LEU A 281 -5.70 2.52 12.63
C LEU A 281 -6.21 2.55 14.08
N THR A 282 -6.94 1.52 14.50
CA THR A 282 -7.31 1.34 15.91
C THR A 282 -6.03 1.09 16.71
N GLY A 283 -5.73 1.97 17.66
CA GLY A 283 -4.46 1.96 18.40
C GLY A 283 -3.52 3.08 17.98
N ASN A 284 -3.95 4.00 17.13
CA ASN A 284 -3.15 5.16 16.76
C ASN A 284 -2.77 5.97 17.99
N VAL A 285 -1.50 6.35 18.04
CA VAL A 285 -0.98 7.25 19.07
C VAL A 285 -1.71 8.59 19.03
N PHE A 286 -1.99 9.11 17.83
CA PHE A 286 -2.61 10.41 17.64
C PHE A 286 -4.03 10.25 17.10
N SER A 287 -4.99 10.93 17.74
CA SER A 287 -6.37 10.97 17.24
C SER A 287 -6.41 11.68 15.87
N PRO A 288 -7.05 11.07 14.85
CA PRO A 288 -7.24 11.72 13.55
C PRO A 288 -7.85 13.13 13.65
N ASN A 289 -8.79 13.32 14.58
CA ASN A 289 -9.44 14.62 14.79
C ASN A 289 -8.45 15.69 15.29
N HIS A 290 -7.52 15.33 16.18
CA HIS A 290 -6.48 16.25 16.66
C HIS A 290 -5.47 16.58 15.56
N VAL A 291 -5.11 15.60 14.72
CA VAL A 291 -4.24 15.85 13.56
C VAL A 291 -4.93 16.76 12.54
N ASP A 292 -6.23 16.55 12.28
CA ASP A 292 -7.01 17.42 11.37
C ASP A 292 -7.17 18.85 11.90
N ALA A 293 -7.32 18.99 13.22
CA ALA A 293 -7.31 20.31 13.88
C ALA A 293 -5.94 21.00 13.72
N ALA A 294 -4.84 20.27 13.92
CA ALA A 294 -3.48 20.79 13.71
C ALA A 294 -3.24 21.21 12.25
N VAL A 295 -3.81 20.47 11.28
CA VAL A 295 -3.76 20.84 9.85
C VAL A 295 -4.57 22.10 9.57
N THR A 296 -5.75 22.24 10.16
CA THR A 296 -6.58 23.45 10.04
C THR A 296 -5.85 24.67 10.58
N LEU A 297 -5.16 24.54 11.73
CA LEU A 297 -4.31 25.58 12.29
C LEU A 297 -3.12 25.88 11.37
N GLY A 298 -2.51 24.86 10.77
CA GLY A 298 -1.41 25.03 9.82
C GLY A 298 -1.80 25.90 8.63
N GLU A 299 -2.97 25.67 8.06
CA GLU A 299 -3.49 26.48 6.94
C GLU A 299 -3.75 27.95 7.34
N LYS A 300 -4.12 28.18 8.60
CA LYS A 300 -4.32 29.55 9.11
C LYS A 300 -3.00 30.33 9.20
N TYR A 301 -1.90 29.67 9.54
CA TYR A 301 -0.63 30.33 9.83
C TYR A 301 0.45 30.11 8.76
N LYS A 302 0.19 29.38 7.68
CA LYS A 302 1.19 29.02 6.66
C LYS A 302 1.83 30.21 5.94
N ASP A 303 1.05 31.27 5.71
CA ASP A 303 1.48 32.42 4.93
C ASP A 303 2.15 33.52 5.77
N LEU A 304 2.28 33.32 7.10
CA LEU A 304 3.03 34.23 7.92
C LEU A 304 4.53 34.19 7.57
N PRO A 305 5.21 35.34 7.50
CA PRO A 305 6.66 35.40 7.29
C PRO A 305 7.40 34.67 8.42
N ILE A 306 8.58 34.12 8.10
CA ILE A 306 9.46 33.52 9.11
C ILE A 306 9.97 34.66 10.01
N ASN A 307 9.78 34.49 11.32
CA ASN A 307 10.27 35.48 12.29
C ASN A 307 11.64 35.07 12.84
N HIS A 308 12.71 35.65 12.31
CA HIS A 308 14.08 35.32 12.70
C HIS A 308 14.42 35.59 14.18
N PHE A 309 13.58 36.28 14.91
CA PHE A 309 13.74 36.50 16.37
C PHE A 309 13.14 35.34 17.17
N CYS A 310 12.23 34.57 16.59
CA CYS A 310 11.67 33.39 17.23
C CYS A 310 12.69 32.25 17.32
N VAL A 311 12.44 31.32 18.24
CA VAL A 311 13.23 30.11 18.37
C VAL A 311 12.81 29.13 17.25
N HIS A 312 13.80 28.66 16.52
CA HIS A 312 13.64 27.59 15.55
C HIS A 312 14.29 26.30 16.05
N THR A 313 13.70 25.18 15.73
CA THR A 313 14.28 23.89 16.07
C THR A 313 14.22 22.94 14.88
N LEU A 314 15.36 22.33 14.58
CA LEU A 314 15.51 21.34 13.52
C LEU A 314 15.70 19.96 14.14
N GLY A 315 14.76 19.08 13.94
CA GLY A 315 14.89 17.67 14.26
C GLY A 315 15.54 16.93 13.10
N ILE A 316 16.54 16.11 13.40
CA ILE A 316 17.32 15.34 12.41
C ILE A 316 17.27 13.89 12.83
N ASP A 317 16.62 13.05 12.04
CA ASP A 317 16.68 11.59 12.16
C ASP A 317 17.51 11.03 11.02
N PRO A 318 18.75 10.59 11.29
CA PRO A 318 19.64 10.07 10.25
C PRO A 318 19.25 8.65 9.88
N GLY A 319 19.02 8.40 8.61
CA GLY A 319 18.78 7.05 8.11
C GLY A 319 20.04 6.23 7.99
N PHE A 320 19.98 4.97 8.43
CA PHE A 320 21.03 3.97 8.25
C PHE A 320 20.42 2.73 7.57
N GLY A 321 21.11 2.20 6.57
CA GLY A 321 20.67 1.00 5.88
C GLY A 321 19.38 1.24 5.09
N SER A 322 18.25 0.64 5.51
CA SER A 322 16.95 0.79 4.86
C SER A 322 16.14 2.03 5.30
N SER A 323 16.59 2.72 6.37
CA SER A 323 15.94 3.95 6.86
C SER A 323 16.35 5.17 6.05
N ARG A 324 15.47 6.16 5.94
CA ARG A 324 15.73 7.42 5.22
C ARG A 324 16.12 8.52 6.21
N THR A 325 17.01 9.42 5.79
CA THR A 325 17.30 10.60 6.59
C THR A 325 16.12 11.57 6.52
N SER A 326 15.60 12.01 7.66
CA SER A 326 14.51 12.96 7.72
C SER A 326 14.86 14.21 8.50
N LEU A 327 14.39 15.36 8.01
CA LEU A 327 14.57 16.70 8.59
C LEU A 327 13.19 17.32 8.81
N VAL A 328 12.95 17.87 10.01
CA VAL A 328 11.74 18.66 10.32
C VAL A 328 12.12 19.92 11.04
N LEU A 329 11.77 21.08 10.46
CA LEU A 329 12.01 22.41 11.04
C LEU A 329 10.73 22.97 11.63
N THR A 330 10.80 23.43 12.87
CA THR A 330 9.70 24.09 13.57
C THR A 330 10.09 25.48 14.04
N GLU A 331 9.11 26.37 14.11
CA GLU A 331 9.20 27.70 14.65
C GLU A 331 8.24 27.87 15.84
N HIS A 332 8.70 28.40 16.93
CA HIS A 332 7.86 28.77 18.05
C HIS A 332 7.33 30.19 17.87
N MET A 333 6.06 30.32 17.53
CA MET A 333 5.36 31.62 17.39
C MET A 333 4.89 32.11 18.76
N GLU A 334 5.73 32.81 19.52
CA GLU A 334 5.44 33.24 20.88
C GLU A 334 4.15 34.05 20.98
N GLU A 335 3.88 34.97 20.03
CA GLU A 335 2.69 35.81 20.01
C GLU A 335 1.38 35.00 19.91
N HIS A 336 1.43 33.81 19.34
CA HIS A 336 0.29 32.94 19.13
C HIS A 336 0.26 31.75 20.09
N ASP A 337 1.32 31.55 20.86
CA ASP A 337 1.56 30.36 21.68
C ASP A 337 1.37 29.07 20.89
N LYS A 338 2.00 29.01 19.71
CA LYS A 338 1.90 27.90 18.73
C LYS A 338 3.26 27.54 18.18
N ILE A 339 3.37 26.28 17.73
CA ILE A 339 4.54 25.73 17.06
C ILE A 339 4.14 25.46 15.61
N ARG A 340 4.78 26.12 14.66
CA ARG A 340 4.52 25.97 13.23
C ARG A 340 5.60 25.09 12.59
N ILE A 341 5.21 24.12 11.78
CA ILE A 341 6.14 23.37 10.93
C ILE A 341 6.42 24.21 9.69
N LEU A 342 7.69 24.60 9.51
CA LEU A 342 8.15 25.40 8.37
C LEU A 342 8.62 24.55 7.21
N TYR A 343 9.24 23.41 7.53
CA TYR A 343 9.87 22.52 6.55
C TYR A 343 9.85 21.08 7.02
N SER A 344 9.67 20.16 6.09
CA SER A 344 9.82 18.72 6.30
C SER A 344 10.34 18.08 5.03
N GLU A 345 11.40 17.29 5.13
CA GLU A 345 11.95 16.54 4.02
C GLU A 345 12.43 15.16 4.49
N GLU A 346 12.11 14.17 3.72
CA GLU A 346 12.68 12.83 3.82
C GLU A 346 13.59 12.66 2.60
N ILE A 347 14.90 12.59 2.84
CA ILE A 347 15.91 12.55 1.79
C ILE A 347 15.96 11.13 1.22
N GLU A 348 15.77 11.01 -0.10
CA GLU A 348 15.77 9.73 -0.81
C GLU A 348 17.19 9.22 -1.03
N GLY A 349 17.32 7.89 -1.06
CA GLY A 349 18.61 7.20 -1.25
C GLY A 349 19.48 7.18 0.00
N HIS A 350 20.79 7.04 -0.19
CA HIS A 350 21.80 7.07 0.86
C HIS A 350 22.64 8.35 0.73
N PRO A 351 22.17 9.48 1.28
CA PRO A 351 22.90 10.74 1.17
C PRO A 351 24.25 10.64 1.88
N ASN A 352 25.28 11.24 1.27
CA ASN A 352 26.56 11.37 1.96
C ASN A 352 26.40 12.29 3.19
N PRO A 353 27.10 12.04 4.29
CA PRO A 353 27.07 12.95 5.44
C PRO A 353 27.34 14.41 5.09
N SER A 354 28.20 14.68 4.10
CA SER A 354 28.49 16.03 3.59
C SER A 354 27.25 16.72 3.01
N ASP A 355 26.38 15.99 2.30
CA ASP A 355 25.18 16.56 1.68
C ASP A 355 24.16 16.95 2.75
N ILE A 356 24.01 16.08 3.78
CA ILE A 356 23.18 16.38 4.96
C ILE A 356 23.72 17.63 5.68
N VAL A 357 25.04 17.70 5.92
CA VAL A 357 25.68 18.84 6.59
C VAL A 357 25.43 20.14 5.82
N GLN A 358 25.63 20.15 4.51
CA GLN A 358 25.37 21.34 3.68
C GLN A 358 23.90 21.79 3.77
N LYS A 359 22.95 20.84 3.72
CA LYS A 359 21.54 21.15 3.82
C LYS A 359 21.18 21.72 5.20
N VAL A 360 21.63 21.09 6.27
CA VAL A 360 21.42 21.57 7.65
C VAL A 360 22.04 22.95 7.83
N PHE A 361 23.27 23.16 7.34
CA PHE A 361 23.96 24.44 7.40
C PHE A 361 23.15 25.54 6.71
N LYS A 362 22.61 25.28 5.53
CA LYS A 362 21.75 26.22 4.80
C LYS A 362 20.51 26.58 5.62
N ILE A 363 19.77 25.59 6.13
CA ILE A 363 18.54 25.80 6.93
C ILE A 363 18.84 26.66 8.16
N VAL A 364 19.89 26.30 8.91
CA VAL A 364 20.27 27.04 10.14
C VAL A 364 20.73 28.46 9.85
N THR A 365 21.41 28.69 8.73
CA THR A 365 21.84 30.03 8.32
C THR A 365 20.66 30.90 7.90
N GLU A 366 19.70 30.35 7.19
CA GLU A 366 18.51 31.07 6.74
C GLU A 366 17.56 31.43 7.90
N THR A 367 17.49 30.59 8.94
CA THR A 367 16.61 30.82 10.11
C THR A 367 17.27 31.58 11.24
N GLN A 368 18.58 31.72 11.27
CA GLN A 368 19.44 32.44 12.23
C GLN A 368 19.42 31.91 13.67
N ASN A 369 18.26 31.81 14.32
CA ASN A 369 18.10 31.34 15.71
C ASN A 369 17.57 29.90 15.73
N CYS A 370 18.40 28.95 15.27
CA CYS A 370 18.01 27.55 15.11
C CYS A 370 18.90 26.58 15.92
N TRP A 371 18.25 25.64 16.60
CA TRP A 371 18.85 24.56 17.37
C TRP A 371 18.58 23.22 16.69
N CYS A 372 19.61 22.40 16.55
CA CYS A 372 19.50 21.09 15.88
C CYS A 372 19.48 19.97 16.92
N TYR A 373 18.40 19.21 16.98
CA TYR A 373 18.26 18.01 17.79
C TYR A 373 18.48 16.79 16.91
N VAL A 374 19.53 16.02 17.17
CA VAL A 374 19.97 14.92 16.32
C VAL A 374 19.93 13.62 17.10
N ASP A 375 19.49 12.51 16.48
CA ASP A 375 19.64 11.20 17.12
C ASP A 375 21.11 10.91 17.44
N GLY A 376 21.39 10.68 18.72
CA GLY A 376 22.73 10.48 19.26
C GLY A 376 23.44 9.21 18.76
N SER A 377 22.73 8.30 18.10
CA SER A 377 23.33 7.11 17.47
C SER A 377 24.21 7.47 16.27
N ALA A 378 23.96 8.61 15.62
CA ALA A 378 24.65 9.07 14.41
C ALA A 378 25.95 9.85 14.69
N ARG A 379 26.88 9.27 15.43
CA ARG A 379 28.11 9.94 15.90
C ARG A 379 28.90 10.64 14.79
N SER A 380 29.07 10.00 13.64
CA SER A 380 29.81 10.55 12.50
C SER A 380 29.16 11.81 11.94
N LEU A 381 27.83 11.82 11.78
CA LEU A 381 27.07 12.99 11.32
C LEU A 381 27.13 14.12 12.34
N ILE A 382 26.95 13.80 13.63
CA ILE A 382 27.05 14.78 14.72
C ILE A 382 28.41 15.45 14.73
N THR A 383 29.50 14.67 14.60
CA THR A 383 30.88 15.21 14.51
C THR A 383 31.00 16.15 13.31
N ALA A 384 30.54 15.73 12.13
CA ALA A 384 30.60 16.54 10.92
C ALA A 384 29.79 17.84 11.04
N LEU A 385 28.61 17.80 11.63
CA LEU A 385 27.80 18.98 11.92
C LEU A 385 28.49 19.92 12.90
N LYS A 386 29.02 19.43 14.02
CA LYS A 386 29.78 20.24 15.00
C LYS A 386 30.98 20.94 14.37
N VAL A 387 31.72 20.22 13.54
CA VAL A 387 32.87 20.82 12.80
C VAL A 387 32.38 21.94 11.87
N ALA A 388 31.28 21.72 11.14
CA ALA A 388 30.72 22.70 10.21
C ALA A 388 30.25 23.98 10.93
N PHE A 389 29.82 23.86 12.18
CA PHE A 389 29.38 24.98 13.00
C PHE A 389 30.45 25.52 13.96
N ASN A 390 31.70 25.05 13.83
CA ASN A 390 32.82 25.41 14.72
C ASN A 390 32.58 25.13 16.21
N GLU A 391 31.83 24.07 16.51
CA GLU A 391 31.50 23.63 17.86
C GLU A 391 32.57 22.64 18.39
N ASN A 392 32.72 22.58 19.72
CA ASN A 392 33.65 21.65 20.35
C ASN A 392 33.22 20.20 20.15
N VAL A 393 34.11 19.35 19.66
CA VAL A 393 33.87 17.93 19.33
C VAL A 393 34.10 17.01 20.54
N ASP A 394 34.74 17.49 21.63
CA ASP A 394 35.09 16.69 22.81
C ASP A 394 33.83 16.31 23.61
N TYR A 395 33.45 15.05 23.52
CA TYR A 395 32.23 14.49 24.16
C TYR A 395 32.36 14.33 25.70
N GLU A 396 33.60 14.28 26.24
CA GLU A 396 33.83 14.01 27.66
C GLU A 396 33.78 15.27 28.55
N LYS A 397 33.72 16.46 27.95
CA LYS A 397 33.68 17.75 28.66
C LYS A 397 32.39 18.56 28.50
N ALA A 398 31.31 17.91 28.12
CA ALA A 398 30.07 18.60 27.78
C ALA A 398 29.29 19.19 29.00
N GLU A 399 29.77 18.96 30.25
CA GLU A 399 29.09 19.48 31.46
C GLU A 399 29.40 20.93 31.76
N ASP A 400 30.42 21.55 31.16
CA ASP A 400 30.88 22.91 31.52
C ASP A 400 30.78 23.96 30.41
N VAL A 401 30.09 23.69 29.30
CA VAL A 401 29.95 24.66 28.20
C VAL A 401 28.63 25.39 28.30
N SER A 402 28.70 26.71 28.45
CA SER A 402 27.53 27.60 28.40
C SER A 402 26.57 27.25 27.28
N PRO A 403 25.25 27.09 27.55
CA PRO A 403 24.26 26.66 26.56
C PRO A 403 24.11 27.56 25.33
N HIS A 404 24.77 28.71 25.32
CA HIS A 404 24.66 29.70 24.25
C HIS A 404 25.56 29.47 23.02
N HIS A 405 26.43 28.45 23.02
CA HIS A 405 27.39 28.23 21.92
C HIS A 405 27.18 26.94 21.14
N ASN A 406 26.48 25.94 21.68
CA ASN A 406 26.26 24.66 21.00
C ASN A 406 24.88 24.60 20.37
N ARG A 407 24.81 24.62 19.04
CA ARG A 407 23.55 24.49 18.26
C ARG A 407 23.22 23.04 17.97
N ILE A 408 24.21 22.14 17.97
CA ILE A 408 24.05 20.71 17.67
C ILE A 408 23.90 19.93 18.97
N LEU A 409 22.70 19.41 19.22
CA LEU A 409 22.32 18.73 20.45
C LEU A 409 22.03 17.26 20.18
N PRO A 410 22.97 16.35 20.49
CA PRO A 410 22.72 14.91 20.42
C PRO A 410 21.70 14.47 21.44
N ILE A 411 20.71 13.68 21.03
CA ILE A 411 19.65 13.16 21.89
C ILE A 411 19.77 11.65 22.01
N ASN A 412 19.79 11.12 23.23
CA ASN A 412 19.69 9.70 23.45
C ASN A 412 18.26 9.24 23.20
N PHE A 413 17.98 8.90 21.94
CA PHE A 413 16.64 8.57 21.48
C PHE A 413 16.05 7.37 22.20
N VAL A 414 16.87 6.38 22.55
CA VAL A 414 16.41 5.18 23.28
C VAL A 414 15.93 5.52 24.68
N GLN A 415 16.64 6.37 25.40
CA GLN A 415 16.28 6.77 26.75
C GLN A 415 15.09 7.74 26.78
N GLU A 416 15.02 8.64 25.79
CA GLU A 416 13.99 9.67 25.73
C GLU A 416 12.76 9.28 24.90
N HIS A 417 12.72 8.09 24.34
CA HIS A 417 11.67 7.66 23.40
C HIS A 417 10.24 7.90 23.92
N LYS A 418 9.99 7.46 25.16
CA LYS A 418 8.70 7.65 25.83
C LYS A 418 8.36 9.14 26.01
N PHE A 419 9.34 9.92 26.48
CA PHE A 419 9.16 11.36 26.69
C PHE A 419 8.85 12.08 25.37
N LEU A 420 9.62 11.82 24.32
CA LEU A 420 9.46 12.46 23.01
C LEU A 420 8.08 12.17 22.40
N LEU A 421 7.61 10.92 22.54
CA LEU A 421 6.30 10.52 22.03
C LEU A 421 5.17 11.18 22.81
N GLN A 422 5.26 11.15 24.15
CA GLN A 422 4.24 11.76 25.02
C GLN A 422 4.19 13.28 24.85
N ASN A 423 5.34 13.93 24.71
CA ASN A 423 5.41 15.38 24.49
C ASN A 423 4.72 15.78 23.18
N LEU A 424 5.04 15.09 22.07
CA LEU A 424 4.39 15.32 20.79
C LEU A 424 2.87 15.05 20.87
N TYR A 425 2.46 13.98 21.56
CA TYR A 425 1.05 13.66 21.77
C TYR A 425 0.32 14.83 22.47
N ASN A 426 0.87 15.34 23.57
CA ASN A 426 0.27 16.45 24.33
C ASN A 426 0.17 17.71 23.46
N LEU A 427 1.24 18.05 22.73
CA LEU A 427 1.28 19.24 21.87
C LEU A 427 0.25 19.18 20.73
N ILE A 428 -0.04 18.01 20.20
CA ILE A 428 -1.06 17.82 19.16
C ILE A 428 -2.46 17.83 19.77
N SER A 429 -2.69 17.09 20.86
CA SER A 429 -4.01 16.98 21.49
C SER A 429 -4.52 18.34 22.01
N ASP A 430 -3.63 19.20 22.44
CA ASP A 430 -3.97 20.52 22.97
C ASP A 430 -3.85 21.65 21.93
N ASN A 431 -3.76 21.27 20.64
CA ASN A 431 -3.76 22.20 19.50
C ASN A 431 -2.60 23.21 19.50
N TYR A 432 -1.41 22.84 20.00
CA TYR A 432 -0.22 23.69 19.93
C TYR A 432 0.47 23.64 18.57
N ILE A 433 0.37 22.52 17.84
CA ILE A 433 1.09 22.30 16.57
C ILE A 433 0.24 22.75 15.38
N CYS A 434 0.89 23.48 14.47
CA CYS A 434 0.33 23.94 13.20
C CYS A 434 1.03 23.22 12.04
N ILE A 435 0.29 22.40 11.28
CA ILE A 435 0.83 21.56 10.20
C ILE A 435 0.24 22.02 8.86
N PRO A 436 0.99 22.70 7.98
CA PRO A 436 0.50 23.03 6.64
C PRO A 436 0.10 21.77 5.85
N LYS A 437 -0.94 21.85 5.03
CA LYS A 437 -1.39 20.72 4.18
C LYS A 437 -0.32 20.18 3.25
N SER A 438 0.61 21.03 2.84
CA SER A 438 1.76 20.66 2.03
C SER A 438 2.71 19.67 2.70
N MET A 439 2.64 19.52 4.03
CA MET A 439 3.47 18.58 4.81
C MET A 439 2.85 17.18 4.86
N GLU A 440 2.54 16.60 3.69
CA GLU A 440 1.81 15.33 3.58
C GLU A 440 2.47 14.18 4.36
N LYS A 441 3.80 14.03 4.28
CA LYS A 441 4.52 12.97 4.99
C LYS A 441 4.39 13.08 6.51
N VAL A 442 4.42 14.29 7.04
CA VAL A 442 4.17 14.56 8.47
C VAL A 442 2.75 14.16 8.86
N ILE A 443 1.76 14.55 8.07
CA ILE A 443 0.34 14.23 8.32
C ILE A 443 0.12 12.71 8.29
N ILE A 444 0.70 12.03 7.31
CA ILE A 444 0.60 10.57 7.18
C ILE A 444 1.29 9.89 8.36
N SER A 445 2.50 10.32 8.73
CA SER A 445 3.24 9.73 9.85
C SER A 445 2.45 9.79 11.16
N LEU A 446 1.81 10.91 11.44
CA LEU A 446 0.96 11.08 12.61
C LEU A 446 -0.31 10.24 12.56
N LYS A 447 -1.00 10.20 11.41
CA LYS A 447 -2.25 9.43 11.24
C LYS A 447 -2.03 7.93 11.20
N SER A 448 -0.85 7.46 10.84
CA SER A 448 -0.50 6.05 10.79
C SER A 448 0.26 5.55 12.02
N ALA A 449 0.69 6.44 12.91
CA ALA A 449 1.49 6.07 14.07
C ALA A 449 0.76 5.10 15.00
N VAL A 450 1.27 3.88 15.12
CA VAL A 450 0.81 2.86 16.06
C VAL A 450 1.89 2.66 17.11
N ALA A 451 1.49 2.60 18.39
CA ALA A 451 2.40 2.30 19.46
C ALA A 451 2.07 0.95 20.08
N ASN A 452 3.12 0.20 20.37
CA ASN A 452 3.04 -0.97 21.24
C ASN A 452 3.60 -0.54 22.59
N GLU A 453 2.72 -0.36 23.57
CA GLU A 453 2.99 0.27 24.87
C GLU A 453 3.51 1.72 24.73
N TYR A 454 4.83 1.94 24.74
CA TYR A 454 5.45 3.26 24.66
C TYR A 454 6.44 3.40 23.48
N SER A 455 6.54 2.38 22.65
CA SER A 455 7.38 2.42 21.45
C SER A 455 6.52 2.39 20.19
N LEU A 456 6.96 3.09 19.13
CA LEU A 456 6.29 3.02 17.84
C LEU A 456 6.47 1.63 17.23
N ASP A 457 5.37 1.06 16.75
CA ASP A 457 5.40 -0.11 15.91
C ASP A 457 5.77 0.32 14.49
N LYS A 458 7.05 0.23 14.17
CA LYS A 458 7.59 0.64 12.87
C LYS A 458 7.09 -0.24 11.71
N THR A 459 6.51 -1.40 12.00
CA THR A 459 5.98 -2.30 10.97
C THR A 459 4.57 -1.90 10.53
N GLN A 460 3.82 -1.24 11.40
CA GLN A 460 2.45 -0.78 11.15
C GLN A 460 2.37 0.72 10.87
N SER A 461 3.38 1.48 11.27
CA SER A 461 3.44 2.93 11.11
C SER A 461 4.16 3.32 9.83
N SER A 462 3.84 4.48 9.28
CA SER A 462 4.38 4.97 8.01
C SER A 462 5.18 6.26 8.21
N TYR A 463 6.21 6.46 7.40
CA TYR A 463 7.12 7.61 7.52
C TYR A 463 7.67 7.79 8.94
N ASN A 464 8.15 6.70 9.53
CA ASN A 464 8.66 6.68 10.91
C ASN A 464 9.82 7.65 11.11
N ASP A 465 10.72 7.75 10.12
CA ASP A 465 11.87 8.65 10.18
C ASP A 465 11.41 10.13 10.21
N THR A 466 10.35 10.48 9.47
CA THR A 466 9.73 11.82 9.53
C THR A 466 9.08 12.08 10.91
N LEU A 467 8.44 11.07 11.50
CA LEU A 467 7.85 11.18 12.83
C LEU A 467 8.94 11.32 13.90
N ASP A 468 10.05 10.59 13.77
CA ASP A 468 11.17 10.67 14.69
C ASP A 468 11.86 12.03 14.60
N ALA A 469 12.05 12.60 13.40
CA ALA A 469 12.54 13.95 13.21
C ALA A 469 11.58 15.00 13.79
N LEU A 470 10.25 14.84 13.63
CA LEU A 470 9.26 15.74 14.24
C LEU A 470 9.33 15.68 15.77
N ARG A 471 9.44 14.50 16.37
CA ARG A 471 9.58 14.35 17.83
C ARG A 471 10.82 15.06 18.37
N LEU A 472 11.92 14.98 17.63
CA LEU A 472 13.16 15.67 17.94
C LEU A 472 12.97 17.20 17.84
N SER A 473 12.32 17.68 16.78
CA SER A 473 12.15 19.13 16.56
C SER A 473 11.28 19.81 17.64
N VAL A 474 10.32 19.09 18.22
CA VAL A 474 9.45 19.65 19.27
C VAL A 474 9.90 19.36 20.69
N ARG A 475 11.06 18.69 20.85
CA ARG A 475 11.60 18.30 22.17
C ARG A 475 11.73 19.43 23.19
N PRO A 476 12.20 20.65 22.82
CA PRO A 476 12.38 21.72 23.82
C PRO A 476 11.07 22.32 24.29
N TYR A 477 10.01 22.18 23.53
CA TYR A 477 8.72 22.74 23.86
C TYR A 477 8.01 21.87 24.89
N LYS A 478 8.01 22.32 26.13
CA LYS A 478 7.35 21.60 27.22
C LYS A 478 5.94 22.14 27.39
N PHE A 479 5.01 21.26 27.60
CA PHE A 479 3.68 21.59 28.07
C PHE A 479 3.79 22.36 29.40
N LYS A 480 3.13 23.51 29.53
CA LYS A 480 3.04 24.28 30.77
C LYS A 480 1.85 23.85 31.60
#